data_6d4f715f1d6c261b7dd30e19cb13c0bc
#
_entry.id   6d4f715f1d6c261b7dd30e19cb13c0bc
#
_cell.length_a   1.000
_cell.length_b   1.000
_cell.length_c   1.000
_cell.angle_alpha   90.00
_cell.angle_beta   90.00
_cell.angle_gamma   90.00
#
_symmetry.space_group_name_H-M   'P 1'
#
loop_
_entity.id
_entity.type
_entity.pdbx_description
1 polymer ?
#
loop_
_entity_poly.entity_id
_entity_poly.type
_entity_poly.pdbx_seq_one_letter_code
_entity_poly.pdbx_strand_id
1 'polypeptide(L)'
;YKILDMADGQKLEKWGDVILSRPDPQIIWKDKSYPEKWKNINATYHRSKTGGGTWEYNKKMPQQWQIKYKDLTFNIKPMGFKHTGLFPEQAVNWDWMMDKIKNAKREIKVLNLFAYTGGATVACSAAGASVCHVDSSKGMVTWAKENIASSGLAEIPVRYIIDDVVKFVNREIRRGNKYDAIIMDPPSYGRGANGEVWQFENNIYDLVELCTNVLSDNPLFF
;
A
#
# COMPACT_ATOMS: atom_id res chain seq x y z
N TYR A 1 5.94 7.68 11.17
CA TYR A 1 6.14 6.27 11.53
C TYR A 1 7.56 6.03 12.06
N LYS A 2 7.69 5.17 13.06
CA LYS A 2 8.99 4.79 13.61
C LYS A 2 8.91 3.39 14.24
N ILE A 3 9.89 2.53 13.97
CA ILE A 3 10.11 1.30 14.75
C ILE A 3 10.77 1.72 16.06
N LEU A 4 10.20 1.31 17.19
CA LEU A 4 10.71 1.62 18.52
C LEU A 4 11.59 0.52 19.07
N ASP A 5 11.24 -0.75 18.80
CA ASP A 5 11.97 -1.95 19.20
C ASP A 5 11.43 -3.18 18.46
N MET A 6 12.18 -4.27 18.47
CA MET A 6 11.82 -5.55 17.87
C MET A 6 12.34 -6.68 18.73
N ALA A 7 11.46 -7.59 19.16
CA ALA A 7 11.85 -8.76 19.96
C ALA A 7 10.74 -9.83 19.95
N ASP A 8 11.12 -11.07 20.12
CA ASP A 8 10.23 -12.23 20.35
C ASP A 8 9.10 -12.30 19.31
N GLY A 9 9.43 -12.20 18.03
CA GLY A 9 8.47 -12.26 16.93
C GLY A 9 7.53 -11.05 16.84
N GLN A 10 7.81 -9.96 17.56
CA GLN A 10 6.97 -8.77 17.62
C GLN A 10 7.76 -7.52 17.22
N LYS A 11 7.08 -6.64 16.53
CA LYS A 11 7.56 -5.30 16.14
C LYS A 11 6.77 -4.25 16.91
N LEU A 12 7.48 -3.44 17.71
CA LEU A 12 6.91 -2.30 18.42
C LEU A 12 7.05 -1.05 17.57
N GLU A 13 5.94 -0.43 17.21
CA GLU A 13 5.88 0.64 16.21
C GLU A 13 5.13 1.86 16.74
N LYS A 14 5.64 3.04 16.42
CA LYS A 14 4.94 4.31 16.66
C LYS A 14 4.34 4.81 15.34
N TRP A 15 3.01 5.00 15.34
CA TRP A 15 2.20 5.49 14.25
C TRP A 15 1.57 6.85 14.61
N GLY A 16 2.29 7.94 14.42
CA GLY A 16 1.93 9.23 15.04
C GLY A 16 2.07 9.14 16.55
N ASP A 17 0.97 9.34 17.29
CA ASP A 17 0.95 9.22 18.74
C ASP A 17 0.51 7.83 19.24
N VAL A 18 0.15 6.93 18.35
CA VAL A 18 -0.30 5.57 18.67
C VAL A 18 0.87 4.60 18.61
N ILE A 19 1.02 3.77 19.65
CA ILE A 19 2.02 2.71 19.72
C ILE A 19 1.33 1.36 19.56
N LEU A 20 1.75 0.61 18.54
CA LEU A 20 1.22 -0.71 18.21
C LEU A 20 2.28 -1.79 18.36
N SER A 21 1.86 -2.99 18.81
CA SER A 21 2.67 -4.20 18.72
C SER A 21 2.05 -5.14 17.69
N ARG A 22 2.84 -5.57 16.70
CA ARG A 22 2.37 -6.46 15.63
C ARG A 22 3.34 -7.61 15.40
N PRO A 23 2.86 -8.82 15.09
CA PRO A 23 3.73 -9.96 14.85
C PRO A 23 4.54 -9.78 13.56
N ASP A 24 5.82 -10.12 13.67
CA ASP A 24 6.75 -10.22 12.55
C ASP A 24 7.64 -11.45 12.75
N PRO A 25 7.38 -12.57 12.04
CA PRO A 25 8.06 -13.83 12.25
C PRO A 25 9.54 -13.82 11.86
N GLN A 26 10.01 -12.78 11.18
CA GLN A 26 11.43 -12.62 10.86
C GLN A 26 12.27 -12.17 12.07
N ILE A 27 11.61 -11.70 13.13
CA ILE A 27 12.25 -11.27 14.37
C ILE A 27 12.47 -12.50 15.27
N ILE A 28 13.63 -13.13 15.16
CA ILE A 28 13.97 -14.39 15.85
C ILE A 28 14.66 -14.20 17.20
N TRP A 29 15.18 -13.00 17.49
CA TRP A 29 15.81 -12.68 18.78
C TRP A 29 14.75 -12.39 19.85
N LYS A 30 15.07 -12.77 21.12
CA LYS A 30 14.12 -12.68 22.23
C LYS A 30 14.26 -11.41 23.05
N ASP A 31 15.46 -10.85 23.11
CA ASP A 31 15.78 -9.77 24.03
C ASP A 31 15.28 -8.42 23.51
N LYS A 32 14.60 -7.69 24.37
CA LYS A 32 14.15 -6.33 24.11
C LYS A 32 15.30 -5.36 24.37
N SER A 33 15.63 -4.53 23.37
CA SER A 33 16.64 -3.48 23.52
C SER A 33 16.16 -2.33 24.41
N TYR A 34 14.85 -2.09 24.43
CA TYR A 34 14.22 -0.99 25.17
C TYR A 34 12.96 -1.47 25.91
N PRO A 35 13.10 -2.27 26.99
CA PRO A 35 11.96 -2.86 27.71
C PRO A 35 10.93 -1.85 28.22
N GLU A 36 11.37 -0.64 28.54
CA GLU A 36 10.51 0.44 29.03
C GLU A 36 9.50 0.92 27.98
N LYS A 37 9.83 0.84 26.67
CA LYS A 37 8.95 1.26 25.59
C LYS A 37 7.76 0.31 25.43
N TRP A 38 7.93 -0.97 25.77
CA TRP A 38 6.90 -1.98 25.69
C TRP A 38 5.79 -1.83 26.74
N LYS A 39 6.00 -0.98 27.77
CA LYS A 39 5.00 -0.69 28.80
C LYS A 39 3.87 0.23 28.31
N ASN A 40 4.03 0.89 27.17
CA ASN A 40 3.15 1.95 26.68
C ASN A 40 2.42 1.62 25.37
N ILE A 41 2.10 0.35 25.14
CA ILE A 41 1.40 -0.12 23.94
C ILE A 41 -0.08 0.30 23.98
N ASN A 42 -0.59 0.89 22.91
CA ASN A 42 -2.01 1.20 22.75
C ASN A 42 -2.81 -0.02 22.33
N ALA A 43 -2.33 -0.78 21.35
CA ALA A 43 -2.95 -2.03 20.93
C ALA A 43 -1.92 -3.06 20.45
N THR A 44 -2.24 -4.33 20.67
CA THR A 44 -1.45 -5.49 20.25
C THR A 44 -2.27 -6.36 19.32
N TYR A 45 -1.69 -6.76 18.19
CA TYR A 45 -2.33 -7.73 17.31
C TYR A 45 -1.87 -9.14 17.64
N HIS A 46 -2.82 -10.01 17.92
CA HIS A 46 -2.61 -11.43 18.17
C HIS A 46 -3.02 -12.26 16.95
N ARG A 47 -2.04 -12.97 16.38
CA ARG A 47 -2.29 -13.84 15.23
C ARG A 47 -2.98 -15.13 15.69
N SER A 48 -4.05 -15.52 14.99
CA SER A 48 -4.70 -16.80 15.21
C SER A 48 -3.93 -17.95 14.52
N LYS A 49 -4.08 -19.16 15.02
CA LYS A 49 -3.48 -20.38 14.42
C LYS A 49 -4.15 -20.77 13.08
N THR A 50 -5.38 -20.30 12.85
CA THR A 50 -6.19 -20.63 11.67
C THR A 50 -6.17 -19.53 10.58
N GLY A 51 -5.32 -18.52 10.73
CA GLY A 51 -5.27 -17.34 9.87
C GLY A 51 -6.06 -16.16 10.45
N GLY A 52 -5.68 -14.94 10.07
CA GLY A 52 -6.22 -13.73 10.66
C GLY A 52 -5.74 -13.50 12.10
N GLY A 53 -6.57 -12.88 12.93
CA GLY A 53 -6.27 -12.59 14.34
C GLY A 53 -7.15 -11.47 14.87
N THR A 54 -6.82 -10.98 16.07
CA THR A 54 -7.57 -9.96 16.78
C THR A 54 -6.67 -8.88 17.38
N TRP A 55 -7.21 -7.66 17.51
CA TRP A 55 -6.57 -6.57 18.22
C TRP A 55 -7.01 -6.58 19.68
N GLU A 56 -6.05 -6.59 20.58
CA GLU A 56 -6.22 -6.30 22.00
C GLU A 56 -5.91 -4.82 22.23
N TYR A 57 -6.88 -4.08 22.76
CA TYR A 57 -6.74 -2.64 23.02
C TYR A 57 -6.36 -2.43 24.48
N ASN A 58 -5.09 -2.09 24.72
CA ASN A 58 -4.54 -1.89 26.08
C ASN A 58 -4.85 -0.49 26.63
N LYS A 59 -5.08 0.48 25.73
CA LYS A 59 -5.36 1.89 26.05
C LYS A 59 -6.39 2.46 25.09
N LYS A 60 -7.12 3.48 25.54
CA LYS A 60 -7.99 4.26 24.67
C LYS A 60 -7.17 4.87 23.54
N MET A 61 -7.61 4.67 22.30
CA MET A 61 -6.98 5.22 21.10
C MET A 61 -8.07 5.55 20.07
N PRO A 62 -7.77 6.44 19.08
CA PRO A 62 -8.67 6.70 17.97
C PRO A 62 -8.95 5.43 17.16
N GLN A 63 -10.16 5.28 16.63
CA GLN A 63 -10.48 4.21 15.68
C GLN A 63 -9.78 4.43 14.32
N GLN A 64 -9.54 5.69 13.97
CA GLN A 64 -8.80 6.13 12.79
C GLN A 64 -8.03 7.40 13.15
N TRP A 65 -6.81 7.53 12.64
CA TRP A 65 -5.98 8.72 12.79
C TRP A 65 -5.12 8.93 11.56
N GLN A 66 -4.40 10.04 11.51
CA GLN A 66 -3.54 10.38 10.39
C GLN A 66 -2.07 10.34 10.78
N ILE A 67 -1.24 9.93 9.82
CA ILE A 67 0.21 10.10 9.90
C ILE A 67 0.70 10.85 8.66
N LYS A 68 1.81 11.52 8.79
CA LYS A 68 2.44 12.27 7.69
C LYS A 68 3.75 11.61 7.26
N TYR A 69 4.00 11.70 5.97
CA TYR A 69 5.29 11.46 5.37
C TYR A 69 5.60 12.62 4.41
N LYS A 70 6.54 13.49 4.78
CA LYS A 70 6.76 14.77 4.08
C LYS A 70 5.41 15.54 3.98
N ASP A 71 5.00 15.93 2.80
CA ASP A 71 3.74 16.61 2.53
C ASP A 71 2.53 15.68 2.36
N LEU A 72 2.77 14.36 2.37
CA LEU A 72 1.71 13.36 2.21
C LEU A 72 1.06 13.03 3.54
N THR A 73 -0.26 12.82 3.54
CA THR A 73 -1.04 12.46 4.72
C THR A 73 -1.80 11.17 4.46
N PHE A 74 -1.64 10.21 5.38
CA PHE A 74 -2.26 8.90 5.27
C PHE A 74 -3.18 8.62 6.46
N ASN A 75 -4.36 8.13 6.18
CA ASN A 75 -5.32 7.67 7.17
C ASN A 75 -4.95 6.25 7.62
N ILE A 76 -4.88 6.02 8.91
CA ILE A 76 -4.46 4.77 9.54
C ILE A 76 -5.59 4.26 10.44
N LYS A 77 -5.87 2.97 10.39
CA LYS A 77 -6.78 2.28 11.32
C LYS A 77 -6.42 0.80 11.44
N PRO A 78 -6.58 0.19 12.61
CA PRO A 78 -6.47 -1.26 12.75
C PRO A 78 -7.50 -1.97 11.84
N MET A 79 -7.06 -2.99 11.13
CA MET A 79 -7.92 -3.82 10.29
C MET A 79 -8.16 -5.19 10.95
N GLY A 80 -9.07 -5.99 10.41
CA GLY A 80 -9.28 -7.38 10.81
C GLY A 80 -8.04 -8.29 10.64
N PHE A 81 -6.99 -7.76 9.99
CA PHE A 81 -5.65 -8.36 9.90
C PHE A 81 -4.64 -7.47 10.62
N LYS A 82 -3.37 -7.91 10.70
CA LYS A 82 -2.28 -7.14 11.33
C LYS A 82 -1.99 -5.79 10.67
N HIS A 83 -2.54 -5.54 9.48
CA HIS A 83 -2.29 -4.32 8.71
C HIS A 83 -3.06 -3.12 9.25
N THR A 84 -2.53 -1.94 8.99
CA THR A 84 -3.04 -0.65 9.46
C THR A 84 -3.40 0.30 8.33
N GLY A 85 -3.36 -0.19 7.09
CA GLY A 85 -3.67 0.60 5.89
C GLY A 85 -2.48 1.22 5.20
N LEU A 86 -1.26 1.06 5.72
CA LEU A 86 -0.05 1.58 5.06
C LEU A 86 1.13 0.63 5.29
N PHE A 87 2.03 0.60 4.31
CA PHE A 87 3.33 -0.06 4.37
C PHE A 87 4.43 1.00 4.36
N PRO A 88 4.90 1.46 5.52
CA PRO A 88 5.86 2.56 5.62
C PRO A 88 7.21 2.28 4.98
N GLU A 89 7.57 1.00 4.84
CA GLU A 89 8.77 0.53 4.14
C GLU A 89 8.79 0.93 2.66
N GLN A 90 7.63 1.18 2.07
CA GLN A 90 7.49 1.63 0.68
C GLN A 90 7.87 3.12 0.50
N ALA A 91 8.16 3.85 1.56
CA ALA A 91 8.49 5.28 1.48
C ALA A 91 9.72 5.56 0.61
N VAL A 92 10.70 4.66 0.60
CA VAL A 92 11.89 4.78 -0.28
C VAL A 92 11.50 4.68 -1.76
N ASN A 93 10.54 3.82 -2.09
CA ASN A 93 10.02 3.68 -3.44
C ASN A 93 9.17 4.90 -3.83
N TRP A 94 8.37 5.45 -2.89
CA TRP A 94 7.62 6.69 -3.15
C TRP A 94 8.55 7.85 -3.48
N ASP A 95 9.64 8.01 -2.74
CA ASP A 95 10.63 9.06 -3.00
C ASP A 95 11.26 8.91 -4.37
N TRP A 96 11.66 7.69 -4.71
CA TRP A 96 12.24 7.37 -6.01
C TRP A 96 11.26 7.66 -7.17
N MET A 97 10.01 7.21 -7.05
CA MET A 97 8.98 7.46 -8.07
C MET A 97 8.68 8.95 -8.22
N MET A 98 8.52 9.67 -7.10
CA MET A 98 8.29 11.13 -7.13
C MET A 98 9.43 11.87 -7.82
N ASP A 99 10.69 11.50 -7.53
CA ASP A 99 11.85 12.10 -8.17
C ASP A 99 11.87 11.84 -9.69
N LYS A 100 11.64 10.59 -10.11
CA LYS A 100 11.54 10.23 -11.52
C LYS A 100 10.46 11.02 -12.26
N ILE A 101 9.26 11.10 -11.68
CA ILE A 101 8.12 11.81 -12.28
C ILE A 101 8.44 13.32 -12.43
N LYS A 102 8.93 13.97 -11.37
CA LYS A 102 9.27 15.40 -11.39
C LYS A 102 10.36 15.72 -12.39
N ASN A 103 11.35 14.85 -12.55
CA ASN A 103 12.47 15.05 -13.46
C ASN A 103 12.17 14.70 -14.93
N ALA A 104 11.08 14.01 -15.22
CA ALA A 104 10.69 13.63 -16.58
C ALA A 104 10.36 14.84 -17.48
N LYS A 105 9.95 16.00 -16.91
CA LYS A 105 9.60 17.24 -17.62
C LYS A 105 8.56 17.05 -18.73
N ARG A 106 7.69 16.09 -18.57
CA ARG A 106 6.55 15.79 -19.44
C ARG A 106 5.42 15.23 -18.60
N GLU A 107 4.21 15.18 -19.14
CA GLU A 107 3.10 14.49 -18.50
C GLU A 107 3.42 13.00 -18.36
N ILE A 108 3.13 12.44 -17.18
CA ILE A 108 3.34 11.04 -16.85
C ILE A 108 2.02 10.38 -16.49
N LYS A 109 1.72 9.28 -17.16
CA LYS A 109 0.57 8.42 -16.86
C LYS A 109 1.07 7.17 -16.14
N VAL A 110 0.61 6.98 -14.90
CA VAL A 110 1.00 5.85 -14.04
C VAL A 110 -0.15 4.86 -13.93
N LEU A 111 0.13 3.58 -14.13
CA LEU A 111 -0.77 2.48 -13.81
C LEU A 111 -0.30 1.84 -12.50
N ASN A 112 -1.11 1.93 -11.46
CA ASN A 112 -0.85 1.29 -10.16
C ASN A 112 -1.81 0.11 -9.97
N LEU A 113 -1.27 -1.10 -9.99
CA LEU A 113 -1.96 -2.39 -9.87
C LEU A 113 -1.77 -2.97 -8.47
N PHE A 114 -2.77 -3.69 -7.94
CA PHE A 114 -2.83 -4.11 -6.53
C PHE A 114 -2.62 -2.90 -5.60
N ALA A 115 -3.28 -1.80 -5.95
CA ALA A 115 -2.92 -0.48 -5.47
C ALA A 115 -3.27 -0.22 -3.99
N TYR A 116 -4.01 -1.15 -3.35
CA TYR A 116 -4.35 -1.16 -1.95
C TYR A 116 -4.98 0.18 -1.50
N THR A 117 -4.51 0.76 -0.40
CA THR A 117 -4.98 2.07 0.12
C THR A 117 -4.33 3.27 -0.57
N GLY A 118 -3.57 3.03 -1.65
CA GLY A 118 -3.07 4.07 -2.53
C GLY A 118 -1.82 4.81 -2.07
N GLY A 119 -0.93 4.21 -1.28
CA GLY A 119 0.32 4.86 -0.88
C GLY A 119 1.13 5.37 -2.09
N ALA A 120 1.39 4.49 -3.07
CA ALA A 120 2.07 4.86 -4.30
C ALA A 120 1.23 5.81 -5.18
N THR A 121 -0.11 5.65 -5.20
CA THR A 121 -1.02 6.56 -5.91
C THR A 121 -0.89 7.98 -5.39
N VAL A 122 -0.92 8.18 -4.06
CA VAL A 122 -0.76 9.50 -3.43
C VAL A 122 0.59 10.10 -3.79
N ALA A 123 1.68 9.32 -3.70
CA ALA A 123 3.03 9.78 -4.01
C ALA A 123 3.17 10.22 -5.49
N CYS A 124 2.71 9.39 -6.43
CA CYS A 124 2.76 9.72 -7.85
C CYS A 124 1.90 10.93 -8.21
N SER A 125 0.69 11.03 -7.62
CA SER A 125 -0.19 12.20 -7.82
C SER A 125 0.43 13.49 -7.26
N ALA A 126 1.07 13.43 -6.09
CA ALA A 126 1.79 14.58 -5.52
C ALA A 126 2.98 15.04 -6.36
N ALA A 127 3.55 14.13 -7.16
CA ALA A 127 4.61 14.46 -8.12
C ALA A 127 4.09 14.99 -9.46
N GLY A 128 2.75 15.08 -9.66
CA GLY A 128 2.12 15.62 -10.85
C GLY A 128 1.71 14.57 -11.90
N ALA A 129 1.76 13.28 -11.59
CA ALA A 129 1.31 12.25 -12.53
C ALA A 129 -0.22 12.09 -12.53
N SER A 130 -0.77 11.74 -13.70
CA SER A 130 -2.11 11.17 -13.81
C SER A 130 -2.06 9.68 -13.45
N VAL A 131 -2.83 9.25 -12.46
CA VAL A 131 -2.75 7.88 -11.95
C VAL A 131 -4.02 7.09 -12.23
N CYS A 132 -3.87 5.87 -12.77
CA CYS A 132 -4.91 4.85 -12.78
C CYS A 132 -4.66 3.88 -11.63
N HIS A 133 -5.51 3.93 -10.61
CA HIS A 133 -5.47 3.12 -9.40
C HIS A 133 -6.40 1.93 -9.54
N VAL A 134 -5.87 0.72 -9.52
CA VAL A 134 -6.61 -0.53 -9.70
C VAL A 134 -6.46 -1.44 -8.51
N ASP A 135 -7.56 -1.78 -7.88
CA ASP A 135 -7.65 -2.77 -6.80
C ASP A 135 -8.99 -3.49 -6.84
N SER A 136 -9.01 -4.77 -6.50
CA SER A 136 -10.25 -5.57 -6.50
C SER A 136 -11.17 -5.25 -5.31
N SER A 137 -10.65 -4.63 -4.25
CA SER A 137 -11.39 -4.30 -3.04
C SER A 137 -11.97 -2.89 -3.08
N LYS A 138 -13.30 -2.78 -3.11
CA LYS A 138 -14.00 -1.50 -3.01
C LYS A 138 -13.59 -0.70 -1.77
N GLY A 139 -13.39 -1.38 -0.63
CA GLY A 139 -12.99 -0.73 0.62
C GLY A 139 -11.59 -0.09 0.52
N MET A 140 -10.64 -0.76 -0.14
CA MET A 140 -9.28 -0.22 -0.35
C MET A 140 -9.30 0.96 -1.31
N VAL A 141 -10.06 0.87 -2.39
CA VAL A 141 -10.23 1.99 -3.34
C VAL A 141 -10.88 3.21 -2.67
N THR A 142 -11.87 3.00 -1.79
CA THR A 142 -12.47 4.11 -1.02
C THR A 142 -11.43 4.75 -0.10
N TRP A 143 -10.63 3.95 0.59
CA TRP A 143 -9.56 4.44 1.46
C TRP A 143 -8.47 5.19 0.67
N ALA A 144 -8.14 4.74 -0.54
CA ALA A 144 -7.22 5.48 -1.41
C ALA A 144 -7.75 6.89 -1.76
N LYS A 145 -9.05 7.03 -2.03
CA LYS A 145 -9.69 8.34 -2.22
C LYS A 145 -9.57 9.24 -0.99
N GLU A 146 -9.77 8.67 0.20
CA GLU A 146 -9.60 9.37 1.47
C GLU A 146 -8.15 9.85 1.65
N ASN A 147 -7.16 9.02 1.30
CA ASN A 147 -5.74 9.38 1.39
C ASN A 147 -5.35 10.49 0.40
N ILE A 148 -5.87 10.46 -0.83
CA ILE A 148 -5.71 11.54 -1.82
C ILE A 148 -6.30 12.84 -1.28
N ALA A 149 -7.52 12.81 -0.76
CA ALA A 149 -8.17 13.99 -0.19
C ALA A 149 -7.43 14.54 1.03
N SER A 150 -7.02 13.67 1.95
CA SER A 150 -6.25 14.05 3.16
C SER A 150 -4.88 14.65 2.84
N SER A 151 -4.30 14.29 1.69
CA SER A 151 -3.05 14.86 1.18
C SER A 151 -3.24 16.17 0.40
N GLY A 152 -4.47 16.71 0.33
CA GLY A 152 -4.75 17.94 -0.42
C GLY A 152 -4.72 17.80 -1.94
N LEU A 153 -4.88 16.56 -2.45
CA LEU A 153 -4.74 16.23 -3.87
C LEU A 153 -6.09 15.90 -4.55
N ALA A 154 -7.21 16.32 -3.95
CA ALA A 154 -8.55 15.97 -4.45
C ALA A 154 -8.81 16.41 -5.90
N GLU A 155 -8.17 17.49 -6.36
CA GLU A 155 -8.30 18.04 -7.72
C GLU A 155 -7.36 17.36 -8.74
N ILE A 156 -6.44 16.53 -8.28
CA ILE A 156 -5.52 15.81 -9.18
C ILE A 156 -6.27 14.63 -9.82
N PRO A 157 -6.16 14.43 -11.14
CA PRO A 157 -6.92 13.39 -11.82
C PRO A 157 -6.41 11.99 -11.46
N VAL A 158 -7.20 11.26 -10.67
CA VAL A 158 -6.98 9.84 -10.37
C VAL A 158 -8.17 9.03 -10.87
N ARG A 159 -7.90 8.07 -11.73
CA ARG A 159 -8.90 7.12 -12.21
C ARG A 159 -8.94 5.90 -11.28
N TYR A 160 -10.02 5.74 -10.53
CA TYR A 160 -10.19 4.64 -9.59
C TYR A 160 -10.98 3.48 -10.24
N ILE A 161 -10.40 2.30 -10.19
CA ILE A 161 -10.95 1.08 -10.80
C ILE A 161 -11.06 0.00 -9.72
N ILE A 162 -12.27 -0.55 -9.56
CA ILE A 162 -12.53 -1.72 -8.71
C ILE A 162 -12.67 -2.90 -9.65
N ASP A 163 -11.60 -3.67 -9.83
CA ASP A 163 -11.56 -4.78 -10.78
C ASP A 163 -10.39 -5.74 -10.54
N ASP A 164 -10.49 -6.92 -11.14
CA ASP A 164 -9.35 -7.83 -11.31
C ASP A 164 -8.30 -7.21 -12.23
N VAL A 165 -7.03 -7.33 -11.83
CA VAL A 165 -5.90 -6.68 -12.50
C VAL A 165 -5.72 -7.21 -13.93
N VAL A 166 -5.77 -8.54 -14.13
CA VAL A 166 -5.58 -9.16 -15.44
C VAL A 166 -6.70 -8.75 -16.39
N LYS A 167 -7.94 -8.79 -15.91
CA LYS A 167 -9.12 -8.34 -16.70
C LYS A 167 -9.01 -6.87 -17.08
N PHE A 168 -8.56 -6.03 -16.14
CA PHE A 168 -8.38 -4.61 -16.38
C PHE A 168 -7.31 -4.35 -17.45
N VAL A 169 -6.11 -4.93 -17.32
CA VAL A 169 -5.02 -4.74 -18.28
C VAL A 169 -5.44 -5.21 -19.69
N ASN A 170 -6.09 -6.35 -19.81
CA ASN A 170 -6.62 -6.82 -21.09
C ASN A 170 -7.60 -5.82 -21.73
N ARG A 171 -8.42 -5.11 -20.92
CA ARG A 171 -9.31 -4.06 -21.46
C ARG A 171 -8.54 -2.83 -21.90
N GLU A 172 -7.49 -2.45 -21.18
CA GLU A 172 -6.65 -1.30 -21.58
C GLU A 172 -5.88 -1.59 -22.88
N ILE A 173 -5.39 -2.83 -23.08
CA ILE A 173 -4.81 -3.26 -24.37
C ILE A 173 -5.81 -3.09 -25.52
N ARG A 174 -7.03 -3.60 -25.38
CA ARG A 174 -8.06 -3.48 -26.41
C ARG A 174 -8.48 -2.03 -26.71
N ARG A 175 -8.32 -1.14 -25.72
CA ARG A 175 -8.60 0.31 -25.86
C ARG A 175 -7.42 1.08 -26.42
N GLY A 176 -6.26 0.46 -26.59
CA GLY A 176 -5.04 1.12 -27.02
C GLY A 176 -4.48 2.11 -25.99
N ASN A 177 -4.88 2.00 -24.71
CA ASN A 177 -4.36 2.86 -23.66
C ASN A 177 -2.92 2.51 -23.31
N LYS A 178 -2.10 3.53 -23.09
CA LYS A 178 -0.68 3.40 -22.76
C LYS A 178 -0.34 4.17 -21.50
N TYR A 179 0.64 3.67 -20.75
CA TYR A 179 1.12 4.21 -19.49
C TYR A 179 2.64 4.39 -19.54
N ASP A 180 3.12 5.48 -18.96
CA ASP A 180 4.55 5.79 -18.90
C ASP A 180 5.23 5.07 -17.73
N ALA A 181 4.47 4.66 -16.75
CA ALA A 181 4.99 3.90 -15.63
C ALA A 181 3.96 2.88 -15.13
N ILE A 182 4.45 1.72 -14.69
CA ILE A 182 3.63 0.68 -14.06
C ILE A 182 4.20 0.38 -12.68
N ILE A 183 3.33 0.29 -11.70
CA ILE A 183 3.63 -0.11 -10.32
C ILE A 183 2.76 -1.33 -10.02
N MET A 184 3.34 -2.35 -9.40
CA MET A 184 2.60 -3.46 -8.86
C MET A 184 3.28 -4.01 -7.60
N ASP A 185 2.45 -4.35 -6.61
CA ASP A 185 2.86 -5.02 -5.37
C ASP A 185 1.88 -6.18 -5.11
N PRO A 186 1.95 -7.24 -5.95
CA PRO A 186 1.00 -8.34 -5.88
C PRO A 186 1.19 -9.16 -4.60
N PRO A 187 0.09 -9.63 -3.98
CA PRO A 187 0.18 -10.52 -2.84
C PRO A 187 0.72 -11.88 -3.26
N SER A 188 1.28 -12.65 -2.33
CA SER A 188 1.66 -14.05 -2.58
C SER A 188 0.45 -14.91 -2.96
N TYR A 189 -0.71 -14.63 -2.35
CA TYR A 189 -1.99 -15.28 -2.62
C TYR A 189 -3.15 -14.29 -2.50
N GLY A 190 -4.15 -14.39 -3.37
CA GLY A 190 -5.36 -13.57 -3.33
C GLY A 190 -6.56 -14.24 -3.97
N ARG A 191 -7.75 -13.75 -3.64
CA ARG A 191 -9.01 -14.10 -4.33
C ARG A 191 -9.68 -12.83 -4.83
N GLY A 192 -10.01 -12.81 -6.11
CA GLY A 192 -10.84 -11.77 -6.71
C GLY A 192 -12.31 -11.88 -6.27
N ALA A 193 -13.07 -10.82 -6.52
CA ALA A 193 -14.48 -10.72 -6.12
C ALA A 193 -15.38 -11.77 -6.77
N ASN A 194 -14.99 -12.30 -7.93
CA ASN A 194 -15.75 -13.31 -8.69
C ASN A 194 -15.13 -14.72 -8.61
N GLY A 195 -14.26 -14.97 -7.61
CA GLY A 195 -13.64 -16.26 -7.38
C GLY A 195 -12.33 -16.48 -8.14
N GLU A 196 -11.79 -15.47 -8.82
CA GLU A 196 -10.46 -15.55 -9.41
C GLU A 196 -9.44 -15.88 -8.32
N VAL A 197 -8.48 -16.78 -8.64
CA VAL A 197 -7.41 -17.14 -7.73
C VAL A 197 -6.10 -16.59 -8.27
N TRP A 198 -5.45 -15.76 -7.46
CA TRP A 198 -4.11 -15.29 -7.69
C TRP A 198 -3.12 -16.08 -6.84
N GLN A 199 -2.07 -16.59 -7.48
CA GLN A 199 -0.90 -17.19 -6.83
C GLN A 199 0.34 -16.60 -7.50
N PHE A 200 1.18 -15.92 -6.70
CA PHE A 200 2.32 -15.18 -7.24
C PHE A 200 3.20 -16.02 -8.13
N GLU A 201 3.62 -17.21 -7.67
CA GLU A 201 4.54 -18.10 -8.38
C GLU A 201 4.02 -18.54 -9.75
N ASN A 202 2.69 -18.62 -9.89
CA ASN A 202 2.05 -19.11 -11.10
C ASN A 202 1.64 -17.99 -12.05
N ASN A 203 1.41 -16.77 -11.55
CA ASN A 203 0.74 -15.75 -12.33
C ASN A 203 1.59 -14.49 -12.60
N ILE A 204 2.72 -14.29 -11.87
CA ILE A 204 3.48 -13.05 -11.98
C ILE A 204 4.13 -12.87 -13.34
N TYR A 205 4.70 -13.94 -13.90
CA TYR A 205 5.35 -13.87 -15.20
C TYR A 205 4.37 -13.43 -16.29
N ASP A 206 3.23 -14.09 -16.39
CA ASP A 206 2.20 -13.79 -17.39
C ASP A 206 1.63 -12.36 -17.22
N LEU A 207 1.48 -11.91 -15.96
CA LEU A 207 1.03 -10.54 -15.69
C LEU A 207 2.06 -9.51 -16.12
N VAL A 208 3.34 -9.72 -15.83
CA VAL A 208 4.42 -8.81 -16.25
C VAL A 208 4.47 -8.73 -17.78
N GLU A 209 4.45 -9.88 -18.46
CA GLU A 209 4.42 -9.93 -19.93
C GLU A 209 3.17 -9.20 -20.48
N LEU A 210 1.99 -9.45 -19.91
CA LEU A 210 0.76 -8.76 -20.29
C LEU A 210 0.88 -7.25 -20.13
N CYS A 211 1.47 -6.78 -19.03
CA CYS A 211 1.63 -5.35 -18.73
C CYS A 211 2.57 -4.64 -19.71
N THR A 212 3.53 -5.34 -20.33
CA THR A 212 4.39 -4.71 -21.35
C THR A 212 3.60 -4.17 -22.53
N ASN A 213 2.44 -4.77 -22.84
CA ASN A 213 1.57 -4.33 -23.93
C ASN A 213 0.85 -3.00 -23.67
N VAL A 214 0.86 -2.50 -22.44
CA VAL A 214 0.29 -1.19 -22.08
C VAL A 214 1.35 -0.15 -21.74
N LEU A 215 2.64 -0.45 -21.85
CA LEU A 215 3.69 0.53 -21.75
C LEU A 215 3.69 1.47 -22.96
N SER A 216 3.99 2.74 -22.73
CA SER A 216 4.24 3.73 -23.78
C SER A 216 5.57 3.45 -24.48
N ASP A 217 5.82 4.11 -25.61
CA ASP A 217 7.06 3.95 -26.38
C ASP A 217 8.28 4.52 -25.64
N ASN A 218 8.06 5.38 -24.64
CA ASN A 218 9.11 5.95 -23.81
C ASN A 218 8.74 5.82 -22.32
N PRO A 219 8.79 4.58 -21.77
CA PRO A 219 8.42 4.33 -20.39
C PRO A 219 9.43 4.95 -19.42
N LEU A 220 8.93 5.38 -18.27
CA LEU A 220 9.75 5.99 -17.22
C LEU A 220 10.26 4.94 -16.23
N PHE A 221 9.39 4.00 -15.83
CA PHE A 221 9.73 2.84 -14.99
C PHE A 221 8.66 1.75 -15.04
N PHE A 222 9.08 0.55 -14.62
CA PHE A 222 8.22 -0.61 -14.40
C PHE A 222 8.73 -1.39 -13.19
#